data_ce99b694e76490e1703326995425497d
#
_entry.id   ce99b694e76490e1703326995425497d
#
_cell.length_a   1.000
_cell.length_b   1.000
_cell.length_c   1.000
_cell.angle_alpha   90.00
_cell.angle_beta   90.00
_cell.angle_gamma   90.00
#
_symmetry.space_group_name_H-M   'P 1'
#
loop_
_entity.id
_entity.type
_entity.pdbx_description
1 polymer ?
#
loop_
_entity_poly.entity_id
_entity_poly.type
_entity_poly.pdbx_seq_one_letter_code
_entity_poly.pdbx_strand_id
1 'polypeptide(L)'
;MSQLLSIIKRLQAMQEANQDEDIQQRLFEVNGKVLCQVKFFPATSTFEVEEYDKDNNKQKYQFDDIDITAIEIFDIVQEEKSQL
;
A
#
# COMPACT_ATOMS: atom_id res chain seq x y z
N MET A 1 5.80 18.88 0.24
CA MET A 1 5.87 17.68 1.07
C MET A 1 5.88 16.43 0.22
N SER A 2 6.68 15.46 0.62
CA SER A 2 6.80 14.23 -0.15
C SER A 2 5.66 13.28 0.17
N GLN A 3 4.86 12.97 -0.83
CA GLN A 3 3.80 11.98 -0.69
C GLN A 3 4.38 10.59 -0.48
N LEU A 4 5.52 10.31 -1.10
CA LEU A 4 6.22 9.06 -0.92
C LEU A 4 6.64 8.87 0.54
N LEU A 5 7.14 9.92 1.17
CA LEU A 5 7.51 9.85 2.58
C LEU A 5 6.30 9.54 3.47
N SER A 6 5.15 10.14 3.15
CA SER A 6 3.91 9.87 3.88
C SER A 6 3.52 8.39 3.78
N ILE A 7 3.66 7.81 2.59
CA ILE A 7 3.37 6.40 2.37
C ILE A 7 4.33 5.52 3.17
N ILE A 8 5.62 5.85 3.14
CA ILE A 8 6.63 5.10 3.89
C ILE A 8 6.31 5.10 5.39
N LYS A 9 5.92 6.26 5.93
CA LYS A 9 5.59 6.37 7.35
C LYS A 9 4.39 5.51 7.72
N ARG A 10 3.39 5.43 6.85
CA ARG A 10 2.23 4.57 7.08
C ARG A 10 2.62 3.10 7.09
N LEU A 11 3.49 2.69 6.17
CA LEU A 11 3.96 1.32 6.12
C LEU A 11 4.80 0.97 7.34
N GLN A 12 5.65 1.89 7.78
CA GLN A 12 6.44 1.71 9.00
C GLN A 12 5.53 1.53 10.22
N ALA A 13 4.46 2.33 10.30
CA ALA A 13 3.50 2.21 11.39
C ALA A 13 2.82 0.84 11.39
N MET A 14 2.54 0.28 10.22
CA MET A 14 1.98 -1.06 10.12
C MET A 14 2.95 -2.11 10.66
N GLN A 15 4.24 -1.99 10.35
CA GLN A 15 5.24 -2.91 10.86
C GLN A 15 5.39 -2.82 12.37
N GLU A 16 5.41 -1.59 12.90
CA GLU A 16 5.63 -1.35 14.32
C GLU A 16 4.42 -1.69 15.17
N ALA A 17 3.22 -1.52 14.64
CA ALA A 17 1.99 -1.81 15.37
C ALA A 17 1.76 -3.29 15.54
N ASN A 18 2.57 -4.11 14.91
CA ASN A 18 2.27 -5.53 14.78
C ASN A 18 3.01 -6.37 15.80
N GLN A 19 2.66 -6.20 17.06
CA GLN A 19 3.29 -6.96 18.13
C GLN A 19 2.59 -8.28 18.41
N ASP A 20 1.37 -8.47 17.91
CA ASP A 20 0.53 -9.62 18.21
C ASP A 20 0.36 -10.57 17.04
N GLU A 21 1.20 -10.46 16.03
CA GLU A 21 1.15 -11.29 14.83
C GLU A 21 -0.14 -11.13 14.00
N ASP A 22 -0.93 -10.10 14.30
CA ASP A 22 -2.12 -9.82 13.53
C ASP A 22 -1.77 -9.17 12.20
N ILE A 23 -2.53 -9.54 11.15
CA ILE A 23 -2.34 -8.94 9.84
C ILE A 23 -2.87 -7.52 9.87
N GLN A 24 -2.01 -6.56 9.54
CA GLN A 24 -2.40 -5.16 9.43
C GLN A 24 -2.85 -4.88 8.00
N GLN A 25 -3.82 -3.96 7.88
CA GLN A 25 -4.45 -3.67 6.59
C GLN A 25 -4.73 -2.19 6.49
N ARG A 26 -4.42 -1.59 5.32
CA ARG A 26 -4.74 -0.19 5.05
C ARG A 26 -5.24 -0.03 3.63
N LEU A 27 -6.17 0.90 3.46
CA LEU A 27 -6.68 1.29 2.15
C LEU A 27 -6.06 2.63 1.75
N PHE A 28 -5.74 2.78 0.48
CA PHE A 28 -5.24 4.04 -0.08
C PHE A 28 -6.28 4.58 -1.05
N GLU A 29 -6.75 5.81 -0.78
CA GLU A 29 -7.80 6.46 -1.55
C GLU A 29 -7.31 7.78 -2.14
N VAL A 30 -7.86 8.12 -3.30
CA VAL A 30 -7.72 9.46 -3.89
C VAL A 30 -9.11 9.89 -4.34
N ASN A 31 -9.55 11.06 -3.85
CA ASN A 31 -10.85 11.64 -4.20
C ASN A 31 -12.02 10.70 -3.95
N GLY A 32 -11.95 9.95 -2.84
CA GLY A 32 -13.02 9.02 -2.46
C GLY A 32 -12.99 7.68 -3.16
N LYS A 33 -12.01 7.47 -4.04
CA LYS A 33 -11.87 6.21 -4.76
C LYS A 33 -10.73 5.39 -4.15
N VAL A 34 -11.01 4.15 -3.78
CA VAL A 34 -10.01 3.23 -3.25
C VAL A 34 -9.18 2.70 -4.41
N LEU A 35 -7.87 2.95 -4.36
CA LEU A 35 -6.96 2.55 -5.44
C LEU A 35 -6.28 1.23 -5.15
N CYS A 36 -5.93 0.99 -3.90
CA CYS A 36 -5.28 -0.26 -3.53
C CYS A 36 -5.44 -0.52 -2.03
N GLN A 37 -5.18 -1.75 -1.66
CA GLN A 37 -5.19 -2.19 -0.28
C GLN A 37 -3.84 -2.82 0.02
N VAL A 38 -3.26 -2.46 1.16
CA VAL A 38 -1.98 -2.99 1.58
C VAL A 38 -2.17 -3.81 2.84
N LYS A 39 -1.63 -5.01 2.85
CA LYS A 39 -1.61 -5.89 4.02
C LYS A 39 -0.17 -6.16 4.41
N PHE A 40 0.08 -6.21 5.71
CA PHE A 40 1.38 -6.61 6.22
C PHE A 40 1.24 -7.93 6.95
N PHE A 41 2.04 -8.90 6.55
CA PHE A 41 2.09 -10.24 7.16
C PHE A 41 3.34 -10.32 8.04
N PRO A 42 3.17 -10.25 9.37
CA PRO A 42 4.33 -10.21 10.27
C PRO A 42 5.14 -11.49 10.29
N ALA A 43 4.48 -12.63 10.09
CA ALA A 43 5.16 -13.93 10.15
C ALA A 43 6.26 -14.04 9.08
N THR A 44 6.07 -13.37 7.93
CA THR A 44 7.02 -13.41 6.83
C THR A 44 7.64 -12.05 6.53
N SER A 45 7.25 -11.01 7.27
CA SER A 45 7.67 -9.62 7.04
C SER A 45 7.42 -9.19 5.60
N THR A 46 6.25 -9.56 5.08
CA THR A 46 5.88 -9.32 3.69
C THR A 46 4.72 -8.36 3.59
N PHE A 47 4.82 -7.42 2.64
CA PHE A 47 3.70 -6.55 2.27
C PHE A 47 3.01 -7.12 1.03
N GLU A 48 1.68 -7.12 1.05
CA GLU A 48 0.88 -7.49 -0.11
C GLU A 48 0.10 -6.26 -0.56
N VAL A 49 0.28 -5.86 -1.81
CA VAL A 49 -0.45 -4.74 -2.40
C VAL A 49 -1.47 -5.30 -3.37
N GLU A 50 -2.75 -5.01 -3.13
CA GLU A 50 -3.83 -5.40 -4.02
C GLU A 50 -4.31 -4.15 -4.74
N GLU A 51 -4.06 -4.07 -6.05
CA GLU A 51 -4.43 -2.94 -6.87
C GLU A 51 -5.77 -3.19 -7.52
N TYR A 52 -6.65 -2.17 -7.51
CA TYR A 52 -7.96 -2.23 -8.15
C TYR A 52 -7.93 -1.41 -9.44
N ASP A 53 -8.24 -2.03 -10.58
CA ASP A 53 -8.28 -1.31 -11.84
C ASP A 53 -9.71 -0.89 -12.21
N LYS A 54 -9.85 -0.23 -13.37
CA LYS A 54 -11.13 0.33 -13.81
C LYS A 54 -12.19 -0.73 -14.10
N ASP A 55 -11.76 -1.94 -14.40
CA ASP A 55 -12.64 -3.03 -14.76
C ASP A 55 -12.95 -3.96 -13.57
N ASN A 56 -12.64 -3.50 -12.35
CA ASN A 56 -12.78 -4.25 -11.12
C ASN A 56 -11.88 -5.48 -11.05
N ASN A 57 -10.85 -5.54 -11.89
CA ASN A 57 -9.86 -6.57 -11.78
C ASN A 57 -8.91 -6.23 -10.65
N LYS A 58 -8.49 -7.24 -9.91
CA LYS A 58 -7.59 -7.08 -8.80
C LYS A 58 -6.26 -7.73 -9.14
N GLN A 59 -5.18 -6.98 -8.94
CA GLN A 59 -3.83 -7.52 -9.12
C GLN A 59 -3.12 -7.47 -7.78
N LYS A 60 -2.48 -8.56 -7.42
CA LYS A 60 -1.78 -8.66 -6.14
C LYS A 60 -0.28 -8.77 -6.38
N TYR A 61 0.46 -8.00 -5.59
CA TYR A 61 1.92 -8.01 -5.61
C TYR A 61 2.41 -8.20 -4.18
N GLN A 62 3.50 -8.93 -4.02
CA GLN A 62 4.10 -9.13 -2.70
C GLN A 62 5.52 -8.62 -2.71
N PHE A 63 5.89 -7.91 -1.65
CA PHE A 63 7.21 -7.32 -1.50
C PHE A 63 7.71 -7.58 -0.08
N ASP A 64 9.01 -7.86 0.05
CA ASP A 64 9.64 -8.00 1.35
C ASP A 64 10.44 -6.75 1.75
N ASP A 65 10.26 -5.65 1.03
CA ASP A 65 10.99 -4.41 1.22
C ASP A 65 10.02 -3.25 1.29
N ILE A 66 10.14 -2.44 2.35
CA ILE A 66 9.22 -1.32 2.56
C ILE A 66 9.37 -0.23 1.50
N ASP A 67 10.60 0.02 1.05
CA ASP A 67 10.85 1.06 0.06
C ASP A 67 10.24 0.70 -1.28
N ILE A 68 10.38 -0.55 -1.70
CA ILE A 68 9.81 -1.02 -2.96
C ILE A 68 8.29 -0.98 -2.89
N THR A 69 7.72 -1.40 -1.75
CA THR A 69 6.28 -1.36 -1.54
C THR A 69 5.77 0.08 -1.65
N ALA A 70 6.47 1.02 -1.01
CA ALA A 70 6.08 2.43 -1.03
C ALA A 70 6.12 3.01 -2.44
N ILE A 71 7.12 2.65 -3.22
CA ILE A 71 7.25 3.11 -4.61
C ILE A 71 6.08 2.60 -5.45
N GLU A 72 5.71 1.35 -5.28
CA GLU A 72 4.57 0.77 -6.00
C GLU A 72 3.28 1.52 -5.67
N ILE A 73 3.02 1.77 -4.39
CA ILE A 73 1.83 2.51 -3.97
C ILE A 73 1.87 3.94 -4.51
N PHE A 74 3.03 4.57 -4.44
CA PHE A 74 3.21 5.93 -4.96
C PHE A 74 2.89 6.02 -6.44
N ASP A 75 3.36 5.06 -7.23
CA ASP A 75 3.07 5.02 -8.66
C ASP A 75 1.58 4.88 -8.93
N ILE A 76 0.88 4.03 -8.18
CA ILE A 76 -0.56 3.84 -8.31
C ILE A 76 -1.29 5.16 -8.04
N VAL A 77 -0.92 5.84 -6.95
CA VAL A 77 -1.55 7.10 -6.56
C VAL A 77 -1.28 8.20 -7.58
N GLN A 78 -0.04 8.30 -8.07
CA GLN A 78 0.34 9.32 -9.05
C GLN A 78 -0.36 9.11 -10.38
N GLU A 79 -0.51 7.86 -10.81
CA GLU A 79 -1.21 7.56 -12.04
C GLU A 79 -2.66 8.02 -11.99
N GLU A 80 -3.34 7.80 -10.87
CA GLU A 80 -4.72 8.28 -10.71
C GLU A 80 -4.79 9.79 -10.73
N LYS A 81 -3.87 10.46 -10.06
CA LYS A 81 -3.84 11.93 -10.03
C LYS A 81 -3.56 12.52 -11.41
N SER A 82 -2.75 11.84 -12.22
CA SER A 82 -2.41 12.31 -13.56
C SER A 82 -3.59 12.26 -14.52
N GLN A 83 -4.60 11.46 -14.20
CA GLN A 83 -5.77 11.31 -15.05
C GLN A 83 -6.85 12.34 -14.75
N LEU A 84 -6.64 13.17 -13.74
CA LEU A 84 -7.57 14.25 -13.39
C LEU A 84 -7.19 15.56 -14.14
#